data_e8a15853764f555c20f1dd80b7e28fb2
#
_entry.id   e8a15853764f555c20f1dd80b7e28fb2
#
_cell.length_a   1.000
_cell.length_b   1.000
_cell.length_c   1.000
_cell.angle_alpha   90.00
_cell.angle_beta   90.00
_cell.angle_gamma   90.00
#
_symmetry.space_group_name_H-M   'P 1'
#
loop_
_entity.id
_entity.type
_entity.pdbx_description
1 polymer ?
#
loop_
_entity_poly.entity_id
_entity_poly.type
_entity_poly.pdbx_seq_one_letter_code
_entity_poly.pdbx_strand_id
1 'polypeptide(L)'
;MRSMNPTVVACAALGLVAVAGCATPRSGPAAYEQALSQWQGAPEDTLRARWGTPVAEEQIGHGKWLTYVVNNGVAPAPTMSFSIGGIGFGGGGHTAVGGGVGVTTPLGQATPVTCTTRFLVENGKVSSYTFDGPGCGSAG
;
A
#
# COMPACT_ATOMS: atom_id res chain seq x y z
N MET A 1 59.21 9.27 -42.91
CA MET A 1 59.96 8.52 -41.89
C MET A 1 59.61 9.04 -40.52
N ARG A 2 58.78 8.37 -39.78
CA ARG A 2 58.75 8.35 -38.33
C ARG A 2 57.65 7.40 -37.89
N SER A 3 58.16 6.39 -37.28
CA SER A 3 57.43 5.32 -36.63
C SER A 3 56.35 5.85 -35.69
N MET A 4 55.09 5.44 -35.92
CA MET A 4 54.02 5.63 -34.95
C MET A 4 53.82 4.31 -34.19
N ASN A 5 54.14 4.34 -32.91
CA ASN A 5 53.87 3.26 -31.99
C ASN A 5 52.36 3.15 -31.76
N PRO A 6 51.75 1.99 -31.87
CA PRO A 6 50.41 1.78 -31.40
C PRO A 6 50.46 1.56 -29.87
N THR A 7 50.04 2.56 -29.13
CA THR A 7 49.80 2.43 -27.68
C THR A 7 48.59 1.54 -27.48
N VAL A 8 48.84 0.38 -26.94
CA VAL A 8 47.79 -0.56 -26.50
C VAL A 8 47.05 0.07 -25.34
N VAL A 9 45.84 0.54 -25.61
CA VAL A 9 44.88 0.95 -24.58
C VAL A 9 44.21 -0.31 -24.02
N ALA A 10 44.68 -0.77 -22.90
CA ALA A 10 44.02 -1.81 -22.13
C ALA A 10 42.72 -1.24 -21.50
N CYS A 11 41.59 -1.50 -22.10
CA CYS A 11 40.28 -1.25 -21.50
C CYS A 11 40.07 -2.24 -20.35
N ALA A 12 40.32 -1.81 -19.12
CA ALA A 12 39.86 -2.50 -17.93
C ALA A 12 38.35 -2.40 -17.88
N ALA A 13 37.65 -3.46 -18.24
CA ALA A 13 36.23 -3.59 -18.08
C ALA A 13 35.94 -3.77 -16.58
N LEU A 14 35.63 -2.67 -15.86
CA LEU A 14 35.00 -2.75 -14.56
C LEU A 14 33.55 -3.19 -14.77
N GLY A 15 33.29 -4.46 -14.48
CA GLY A 15 31.93 -5.00 -14.41
C GLY A 15 31.18 -4.33 -13.25
N LEU A 16 30.33 -3.35 -13.56
CA LEU A 16 29.28 -2.90 -12.65
C LEU A 16 28.28 -4.04 -12.53
N VAL A 17 28.34 -4.78 -11.44
CA VAL A 17 27.26 -5.67 -11.01
C VAL A 17 26.14 -4.73 -10.52
N ALA A 18 25.20 -4.43 -11.38
CA ALA A 18 23.94 -3.80 -10.99
C ALA A 18 23.17 -4.81 -10.15
N VAL A 19 23.25 -4.66 -8.84
CA VAL A 19 22.36 -5.35 -7.91
C VAL A 19 20.98 -4.73 -8.11
N ALA A 20 20.18 -5.30 -9.01
CA ALA A 20 18.77 -4.99 -9.11
C ALA A 20 18.11 -5.54 -7.83
N GLY A 21 18.14 -4.73 -6.78
CA GLY A 21 17.37 -4.98 -5.58
C GLY A 21 15.90 -4.99 -5.98
N CYS A 22 15.25 -6.14 -5.92
CA CYS A 22 13.81 -6.23 -5.98
C CYS A 22 13.28 -5.46 -4.77
N ALA A 23 12.92 -4.20 -4.98
CA ALA A 23 12.21 -3.42 -3.98
C ALA A 23 10.84 -4.08 -3.83
N THR A 24 10.67 -4.84 -2.76
CA THR A 24 9.34 -5.31 -2.36
C THR A 24 8.44 -4.10 -2.17
N PRO A 25 7.26 -4.07 -2.79
CA PRO A 25 6.33 -2.96 -2.60
C PRO A 25 6.07 -2.83 -1.10
N ARG A 26 6.39 -1.67 -0.55
CA ARG A 26 6.10 -1.36 0.84
C ARG A 26 4.59 -1.19 0.95
N SER A 27 3.93 -2.13 1.62
CA SER A 27 2.56 -1.95 2.09
C SER A 27 2.60 -1.25 3.44
N GLY A 28 1.58 -0.45 3.73
CA GLY A 28 1.43 0.24 5.00
C GLY A 28 1.10 1.72 4.85
N PRO A 29 0.76 2.39 5.96
CA PRO A 29 0.36 3.80 5.96
C PRO A 29 1.36 4.74 5.29
N ALA A 30 2.66 4.54 5.51
CA ALA A 30 3.71 5.36 4.90
C ALA A 30 3.78 5.23 3.37
N ALA A 31 3.57 4.03 2.84
CA ALA A 31 3.53 3.83 1.39
C ALA A 31 2.26 4.43 0.78
N TYR A 32 1.16 4.37 1.51
CA TYR A 32 -0.10 5.00 1.11
C TYR A 32 0.01 6.53 1.09
N GLU A 33 0.61 7.12 2.11
CA GLU A 33 0.91 8.56 2.16
C GLU A 33 1.79 9.00 0.98
N GLN A 34 2.82 8.23 0.65
CA GLN A 34 3.67 8.50 -0.51
C GLN A 34 2.87 8.43 -1.82
N ALA A 35 1.94 7.48 -1.93
CA ALA A 35 1.05 7.40 -3.09
C ALA A 35 0.06 8.56 -3.17
N LEU A 36 -0.38 9.10 -2.04
CA LEU A 36 -1.25 10.27 -2.00
C LEU A 36 -0.52 11.58 -2.30
N SER A 37 0.74 11.70 -1.91
CA SER A 37 1.52 12.92 -2.11
C SER A 37 1.66 13.32 -3.58
N GLN A 38 1.62 12.37 -4.51
CA GLN A 38 1.64 12.64 -5.94
C GLN A 38 0.40 13.39 -6.45
N TRP A 39 -0.68 13.40 -5.66
CA TRP A 39 -1.92 14.10 -6.01
C TRP A 39 -1.90 15.58 -5.63
N GLN A 40 -0.94 16.03 -4.83
CA GLN A 40 -0.80 17.44 -4.51
C GLN A 40 -0.54 18.27 -5.77
N GLY A 41 -1.31 19.32 -5.96
CA GLY A 41 -1.27 20.15 -7.17
C GLY A 41 -2.01 19.58 -8.38
N ALA A 42 -2.50 18.35 -8.32
CA ALA A 42 -3.27 17.75 -9.41
C ALA A 42 -4.61 18.47 -9.60
N PRO A 43 -5.08 18.63 -10.86
CA PRO A 43 -6.41 19.16 -11.13
C PRO A 43 -7.51 18.25 -10.55
N GLU A 44 -8.59 18.85 -10.09
CA GLU A 44 -9.76 18.13 -9.57
C GLU A 44 -10.34 17.13 -10.57
N ASP A 45 -10.40 17.51 -11.85
CA ASP A 45 -10.92 16.63 -12.90
C ASP A 45 -10.10 15.36 -13.05
N THR A 46 -8.77 15.48 -12.95
CA THR A 46 -7.84 14.34 -12.98
C THR A 46 -8.06 13.44 -11.76
N LEU A 47 -8.26 14.06 -10.58
CA LEU A 47 -8.55 13.31 -9.36
C LEU A 47 -9.86 12.53 -9.51
N ARG A 48 -10.93 13.18 -9.97
CA ARG A 48 -12.23 12.53 -10.18
C ARG A 48 -12.18 11.44 -11.26
N ALA A 49 -11.43 11.64 -12.33
CA ALA A 49 -11.24 10.63 -13.36
C ALA A 49 -10.58 9.35 -12.82
N ARG A 50 -9.71 9.47 -11.84
CA ARG A 50 -8.99 8.33 -11.26
C ARG A 50 -9.68 7.72 -10.05
N TRP A 51 -10.21 8.54 -9.16
CA TRP A 51 -10.85 8.10 -7.91
C TRP A 51 -12.36 7.90 -8.03
N GLY A 52 -12.97 8.39 -9.10
CA GLY A 52 -14.40 8.31 -9.33
C GLY A 52 -15.16 9.42 -8.61
N THR A 53 -16.42 9.14 -8.31
CA THR A 53 -17.30 10.08 -7.62
C THR A 53 -17.04 10.03 -6.11
N PRO A 54 -16.75 11.16 -5.45
CA PRO A 54 -16.61 11.19 -4.01
C PRO A 54 -17.92 10.81 -3.31
N VAL A 55 -17.83 10.16 -2.17
CA VAL A 55 -18.99 9.79 -1.34
C VAL A 55 -19.58 11.00 -0.60
N ALA A 56 -18.77 12.03 -0.39
CA ALA A 56 -19.22 13.29 0.19
C ALA A 56 -18.36 14.45 -0.30
N GLU A 57 -18.98 15.62 -0.41
CA GLU A 57 -18.36 16.90 -0.74
C GLU A 57 -18.77 17.92 0.31
N GLU A 58 -17.81 18.59 0.93
CA GLU A 58 -18.03 19.57 1.97
C GLU A 58 -17.33 20.88 1.59
N GLN A 59 -18.10 21.96 1.41
CA GLN A 59 -17.55 23.28 1.12
C GLN A 59 -17.00 23.92 2.39
N ILE A 60 -15.77 24.39 2.32
CA ILE A 60 -15.11 25.12 3.40
C ILE A 60 -14.41 26.38 2.86
N GLY A 61 -14.92 27.54 3.22
CA GLY A 61 -14.31 28.82 2.79
C GLY A 61 -14.14 28.88 1.26
N HIS A 62 -12.89 28.93 0.80
CA HIS A 62 -12.55 29.00 -0.62
C HIS A 62 -12.25 27.65 -1.26
N GLY A 63 -12.38 26.56 -0.50
CA GLY A 63 -12.11 25.21 -0.94
C GLY A 63 -13.23 24.23 -0.63
N LYS A 64 -13.02 22.99 -0.98
CA LYS A 64 -13.94 21.89 -0.66
C LYS A 64 -13.18 20.63 -0.33
N TRP A 65 -13.72 19.85 0.60
CA TRP A 65 -13.26 18.50 0.86
C TRP A 65 -14.01 17.51 -0.04
N LEU A 66 -13.26 16.66 -0.70
CA LEU A 66 -13.76 15.50 -1.43
C LEU A 66 -13.41 14.26 -0.63
N THR A 67 -14.42 13.51 -0.21
CA THR A 67 -14.25 12.29 0.60
C THR A 67 -14.44 11.06 -0.25
N TYR A 68 -13.49 10.15 -0.20
CA TYR A 68 -13.51 8.84 -0.85
C TYR A 68 -13.37 7.74 0.20
N VAL A 69 -14.12 6.66 0.03
CA VAL A 69 -14.03 5.48 0.89
C VAL A 69 -13.66 4.29 0.03
N VAL A 70 -12.53 3.69 0.34
CA VAL A 70 -12.06 2.45 -0.30
C VAL A 70 -12.32 1.29 0.65
N ASN A 71 -13.01 0.29 0.15
CA ASN A 71 -13.27 -0.94 0.91
C ASN A 71 -12.31 -2.03 0.43
N ASN A 72 -11.36 -2.40 1.30
CA ASN A 72 -10.35 -3.42 1.03
C ASN A 72 -10.77 -4.81 1.56
N GLY A 73 -12.05 -5.04 1.68
CA GLY A 73 -12.60 -6.30 2.13
C GLY A 73 -12.79 -6.40 3.64
N VAL A 74 -12.66 -7.58 4.18
CA VAL A 74 -12.82 -7.84 5.60
C VAL A 74 -11.57 -8.54 6.14
N ALA A 75 -11.07 -8.07 7.28
CA ALA A 75 -10.04 -8.80 8.01
C ALA A 75 -10.67 -10.07 8.62
N PRO A 76 -10.04 -11.24 8.45
CA PRO A 76 -10.55 -12.47 9.07
C PRO A 76 -10.59 -12.32 10.58
N ALA A 77 -11.62 -12.87 11.19
CA ALA A 77 -11.71 -12.93 12.64
C ALA A 77 -10.53 -13.73 13.21
N PRO A 78 -9.94 -13.32 14.33
CA PRO A 78 -8.94 -14.13 15.01
C PRO A 78 -9.56 -15.49 15.37
N THR A 79 -8.82 -16.55 15.15
CA THR A 79 -9.26 -17.92 15.42
C THR A 79 -8.44 -18.52 16.55
N MET A 80 -9.09 -19.25 17.44
CA MET A 80 -8.44 -20.07 18.42
C MET A 80 -8.49 -21.53 17.95
N SER A 81 -7.33 -22.17 17.83
CA SER A 81 -7.23 -23.59 17.43
C SER A 81 -6.91 -24.42 18.67
N PHE A 82 -7.78 -25.37 18.98
CA PHE A 82 -7.52 -26.39 19.97
C PHE A 82 -7.05 -27.66 19.26
N SER A 83 -5.84 -28.08 19.50
CA SER A 83 -5.35 -29.40 19.13
C SER A 83 -5.17 -30.25 20.40
N ILE A 84 -5.44 -31.53 20.30
CA ILE A 84 -5.12 -32.49 21.39
C ILE A 84 -3.60 -32.59 21.44
N GLY A 85 -2.98 -31.84 22.37
CA GLY A 85 -1.52 -31.78 22.53
C GLY A 85 -0.94 -30.40 22.78
N GLY A 86 -1.72 -29.31 22.67
CA GLY A 86 -1.26 -27.95 22.96
C GLY A 86 -2.23 -26.86 22.53
N ILE A 87 -2.18 -25.75 23.21
CA ILE A 87 -2.93 -24.53 22.86
C ILE A 87 -1.99 -23.68 22.01
N GLY A 88 -2.31 -23.50 20.72
CA GLY A 88 -1.60 -22.60 19.82
C GLY A 88 -2.42 -21.35 19.55
N PHE A 89 -1.83 -20.16 19.76
CA PHE A 89 -2.39 -18.88 19.32
C PHE A 89 -1.74 -18.54 17.98
N GLY A 90 -2.52 -18.62 16.91
CA GLY A 90 -2.05 -18.32 15.57
C GLY A 90 -2.93 -17.25 14.91
N GLY A 91 -2.36 -16.09 14.66
CA GLY A 91 -2.93 -15.13 13.73
C GLY A 91 -2.26 -15.31 12.37
N GLY A 92 -3.03 -15.70 11.37
CA GLY A 92 -2.53 -15.84 10.00
C GLY A 92 -2.64 -17.27 9.47
N GLY A 93 -3.31 -17.40 8.33
CA GLY A 93 -3.74 -18.62 7.68
C GLY A 93 -2.65 -19.59 7.21
N HIS A 94 -1.93 -20.20 8.13
CA HIS A 94 -1.09 -21.34 7.88
C HIS A 94 -1.70 -22.55 8.58
N THR A 95 -2.27 -23.44 7.82
CA THR A 95 -2.69 -24.77 8.27
C THR A 95 -1.45 -25.58 8.62
N ALA A 96 -1.20 -25.76 9.90
CA ALA A 96 -0.26 -26.79 10.35
C ALA A 96 -0.92 -28.14 10.13
N VAL A 97 -0.42 -28.90 9.15
CA VAL A 97 -0.82 -30.29 8.91
C VAL A 97 -0.10 -31.16 9.94
N GLY A 98 -0.64 -31.22 11.12
CA GLY A 98 -0.33 -32.25 12.10
C GLY A 98 -1.62 -33.04 12.32
N GLY A 99 -1.59 -34.36 12.10
CA GLY A 99 -2.77 -35.22 12.18
C GLY A 99 -3.40 -35.31 13.56
N GLY A 100 -4.05 -34.23 13.99
CA GLY A 100 -4.86 -34.13 15.20
C GLY A 100 -6.21 -33.54 14.84
N VAL A 101 -7.29 -34.02 15.47
CA VAL A 101 -8.62 -33.41 15.36
C VAL A 101 -8.57 -32.06 16.06
N GLY A 102 -8.42 -30.97 15.27
CA GLY A 102 -8.41 -29.62 15.77
C GLY A 102 -9.79 -28.99 15.58
N VAL A 103 -10.35 -28.38 16.61
CA VAL A 103 -11.54 -27.53 16.53
C VAL A 103 -11.08 -26.08 16.47
N THR A 104 -11.43 -25.40 15.38
CA THR A 104 -11.13 -23.96 15.19
C THR A 104 -12.39 -23.18 15.50
N THR A 105 -12.33 -22.30 16.47
CA THR A 105 -13.45 -21.43 16.84
C THR A 105 -13.07 -19.98 16.55
N PRO A 106 -13.86 -19.23 15.75
CA PRO A 106 -13.63 -17.82 15.55
C PRO A 106 -13.91 -17.03 16.82
N LEU A 107 -12.97 -16.16 17.22
CA LEU A 107 -13.08 -15.27 18.36
C LEU A 107 -13.57 -13.89 17.92
N GLY A 108 -14.83 -13.79 17.49
CA GLY A 108 -15.41 -12.52 17.07
C GLY A 108 -15.89 -12.49 15.63
N GLN A 109 -16.20 -11.30 15.16
CA GLN A 109 -16.68 -11.07 13.80
C GLN A 109 -15.55 -10.56 12.90
N ALA A 110 -15.64 -10.86 11.61
CA ALA A 110 -14.77 -10.26 10.60
C ALA A 110 -14.99 -8.74 10.56
N THR A 111 -13.92 -7.97 10.61
CA THR A 111 -13.97 -6.52 10.65
C THR A 111 -13.77 -5.94 9.26
N PRO A 112 -14.63 -5.01 8.79
CA PRO A 112 -14.41 -4.37 7.49
C PRO A 112 -13.12 -3.56 7.50
N VAL A 113 -12.33 -3.72 6.45
CA VAL A 113 -11.05 -3.02 6.25
C VAL A 113 -11.27 -1.89 5.29
N THR A 114 -11.60 -0.71 5.81
CA THR A 114 -11.88 0.47 5.01
C THR A 114 -10.80 1.53 5.17
N CYS A 115 -10.56 2.31 4.10
CA CYS A 115 -9.76 3.51 4.14
C CYS A 115 -10.61 4.69 3.69
N THR A 116 -10.70 5.71 4.52
CA THR A 116 -11.31 6.99 4.18
C THR A 116 -10.22 7.97 3.81
N THR A 117 -10.23 8.47 2.58
CA THR A 117 -9.29 9.48 2.09
C THR A 117 -10.05 10.74 1.76
N ARG A 118 -9.54 11.88 2.21
CA ARG A 118 -10.12 13.19 1.94
C ARG A 118 -9.09 14.06 1.24
N PHE A 119 -9.51 14.70 0.17
CA PHE A 119 -8.69 15.67 -0.56
C PHE A 119 -9.29 17.06 -0.40
N LEU A 120 -8.48 18.00 0.01
CA LEU A 120 -8.84 19.42 -0.01
C LEU A 120 -8.53 19.98 -1.39
N VAL A 121 -9.55 20.50 -2.05
CA VAL A 121 -9.43 21.14 -3.36
C VAL A 121 -9.62 22.64 -3.19
N GLU A 122 -8.65 23.41 -3.62
CA GLU A 122 -8.66 24.86 -3.64
C GLU A 122 -8.27 25.35 -5.04
N ASN A 123 -9.00 26.31 -5.57
CA ASN A 123 -8.77 26.81 -6.94
C ASN A 123 -8.72 25.72 -8.02
N GLY A 124 -9.55 24.67 -7.86
CA GLY A 124 -9.60 23.54 -8.78
C GLY A 124 -8.42 22.58 -8.74
N LYS A 125 -7.56 22.66 -7.73
CA LYS A 125 -6.41 21.78 -7.53
C LYS A 125 -6.38 21.21 -6.11
N VAL A 126 -5.84 20.02 -5.99
CA VAL A 126 -5.62 19.39 -4.68
C VAL A 126 -4.53 20.16 -3.92
N SER A 127 -4.89 20.76 -2.79
CA SER A 127 -3.95 21.48 -1.92
C SER A 127 -3.43 20.62 -0.77
N SER A 128 -4.26 19.71 -0.25
CA SER A 128 -3.92 18.84 0.87
C SER A 128 -4.72 17.54 0.82
N TYR A 129 -4.31 16.57 1.63
CA TYR A 129 -5.03 15.33 1.81
C TYR A 129 -4.92 14.82 3.24
N THR A 130 -5.89 14.03 3.65
CA THR A 130 -5.86 13.26 4.91
C THR A 130 -6.41 11.87 4.64
N PHE A 131 -6.00 10.91 5.45
CA PHE A 131 -6.53 9.55 5.36
C PHE A 131 -6.62 8.93 6.75
N ASP A 132 -7.60 8.05 6.92
CA ASP A 132 -7.85 7.34 8.17
C ASP A 132 -8.50 5.98 7.89
N GLY A 133 -8.19 5.01 8.73
CA GLY A 133 -8.77 3.69 8.70
C GLY A 133 -7.76 2.56 8.54
N PRO A 134 -8.13 1.36 9.00
CA PRO A 134 -7.26 0.17 8.97
C PRO A 134 -6.94 -0.31 7.55
N GLY A 135 -7.73 0.09 6.56
CA GLY A 135 -7.52 -0.24 5.15
C GLY A 135 -6.52 0.65 4.44
N CYS A 136 -6.04 1.73 5.08
CA CYS A 136 -5.08 2.63 4.44
C CYS A 136 -3.70 1.99 4.37
N GLY A 137 -3.27 1.68 3.15
CA GLY A 137 -1.98 1.00 2.91
C GLY A 137 -2.02 -0.52 2.99
N SER A 138 -3.17 -1.13 3.18
CA SER A 138 -3.32 -2.55 2.90
C SER A 138 -3.33 -2.72 1.38
N ALA A 139 -2.38 -3.47 0.85
CA ALA A 139 -2.44 -3.92 -0.53
C ALA A 139 -3.62 -4.87 -0.66
N GLY A 140 -4.55 -4.54 -1.53
CA GLY A 140 -5.62 -5.45 -1.94
C GLY A 140 -5.04 -6.59 -2.78
#